data_1b71bd3c5d2aa9a2ee474be4ffc67096
#
_entry.id   1b71bd3c5d2aa9a2ee474be4ffc67096
#
_cell.length_a   1.000
_cell.length_b   1.000
_cell.length_c   1.000
_cell.angle_alpha   90.00
_cell.angle_beta   90.00
_cell.angle_gamma   90.00
#
_symmetry.space_group_name_H-M   'P 1'
#
loop_
_entity.id
_entity.type
_entity.pdbx_description
1 polymer ?
#
loop_
_entity_poly.entity_id
_entity_poly.type
_entity_poly.pdbx_seq_one_letter_code
_entity_poly.pdbx_strand_id
1 'polypeptide(L)'
;SAKAHDVMTTVRTYRLLSKELPHVPLHIGVTEAGTTFQGAIKSACGLGILLEEGIGDTLRISLTDDPVQEIRACWTLLSALDLRRRAPELISCPTCGRCQVDLIGWRARWRDASRTSTSRSRWPSWAAW
;
A
#
# COMPACT_ATOMS: atom_id res chain seq x y z
N SER A 1 -11.08 -17.49 -2.25
CA SER A 1 -11.24 -16.04 -2.00
C SER A 1 -12.65 -15.75 -1.52
N ALA A 2 -12.79 -15.10 -0.36
CA ALA A 2 -14.05 -14.62 0.20
C ALA A 2 -13.94 -13.12 0.47
N LYS A 3 -14.70 -12.32 -0.24
CA LYS A 3 -14.59 -10.86 -0.20
C LYS A 3 -15.92 -10.21 0.17
N ALA A 4 -15.87 -9.19 1.01
CA ALA A 4 -17.00 -8.35 1.35
C ALA A 4 -16.62 -6.87 1.19
N HIS A 5 -17.63 -5.98 1.16
CA HIS A 5 -17.42 -4.53 1.17
C HIS A 5 -17.09 -4.01 2.57
N ASP A 6 -17.47 -4.76 3.60
CA ASP A 6 -17.18 -4.45 5.00
C ASP A 6 -15.82 -5.01 5.42
N VAL A 7 -14.99 -4.13 5.95
CA VAL A 7 -13.61 -4.44 6.34
C VAL A 7 -13.57 -5.51 7.42
N MET A 8 -14.35 -5.35 8.49
CA MET A 8 -14.29 -6.27 9.63
C MET A 8 -14.87 -7.64 9.32
N THR A 9 -15.91 -7.70 8.49
CA THR A 9 -16.45 -8.97 7.96
C THR A 9 -15.39 -9.69 7.14
N THR A 10 -14.69 -8.98 6.26
CA THR A 10 -13.58 -9.54 5.47
C THR A 10 -12.49 -10.11 6.40
N VAL A 11 -12.02 -9.33 7.37
CA VAL A 11 -10.98 -9.76 8.32
C VAL A 11 -11.39 -11.02 9.09
N ARG A 12 -12.59 -11.01 9.67
CA ARG A 12 -13.09 -12.17 10.44
C ARG A 12 -13.23 -13.42 9.58
N THR A 13 -13.71 -13.27 8.36
CA THR A 13 -13.86 -14.38 7.42
C THR A 13 -12.52 -14.99 7.05
N TYR A 14 -11.50 -14.18 6.73
CA TYR A 14 -10.18 -14.71 6.40
C TYR A 14 -9.44 -15.31 7.61
N ARG A 15 -9.64 -14.77 8.81
CA ARG A 15 -9.12 -15.41 10.05
C ARG A 15 -9.73 -16.80 10.27
N LEU A 16 -11.02 -16.97 9.97
CA LEU A 16 -11.67 -18.27 10.03
C LEU A 16 -11.14 -19.19 8.94
N LEU A 17 -11.10 -18.72 7.69
CA LEU A 17 -10.62 -19.52 6.57
C LEU A 17 -9.16 -19.98 6.75
N SER A 18 -8.29 -19.15 7.31
CA SER A 18 -6.90 -19.52 7.54
C SER A 18 -6.74 -20.63 8.58
N LYS A 19 -7.67 -20.71 9.54
CA LYS A 19 -7.70 -21.78 10.54
C LYS A 19 -8.26 -23.08 9.98
N GLU A 20 -9.36 -23.00 9.24
CA GLU A 20 -10.06 -24.17 8.68
C GLU A 20 -9.31 -24.77 7.46
N LEU A 21 -8.59 -23.94 6.72
CA LEU A 21 -7.94 -24.30 5.46
C LEU A 21 -6.46 -23.89 5.43
N PRO A 22 -5.62 -24.37 6.34
CA PRO A 22 -4.24 -23.89 6.52
C PRO A 22 -3.32 -24.18 5.33
N HIS A 23 -3.70 -25.11 4.44
CA HIS A 23 -2.90 -25.50 3.27
C HIS A 23 -3.40 -24.87 1.96
N VAL A 24 -4.46 -24.05 2.01
CA VAL A 24 -5.05 -23.44 0.82
C VAL A 24 -4.57 -21.99 0.68
N PRO A 25 -3.91 -21.62 -0.43
CA PRO A 25 -3.51 -20.25 -0.66
C PRO A 25 -4.71 -19.29 -0.66
N LEU A 26 -4.59 -18.19 0.09
CA LEU A 26 -5.66 -17.22 0.26
C LEU A 26 -5.41 -15.97 -0.58
N HIS A 27 -6.36 -15.66 -1.47
CA HIS A 27 -6.38 -14.40 -2.21
C HIS A 27 -7.26 -13.40 -1.49
N ILE A 28 -6.64 -12.41 -0.82
CA ILE A 28 -7.32 -11.44 0.02
C ILE A 28 -7.68 -10.15 -0.73
N GLY A 29 -8.75 -9.49 -0.32
CA GLY A 29 -9.19 -8.21 -0.90
C GLY A 29 -10.50 -7.73 -0.29
N VAL A 30 -10.68 -6.41 -0.28
CA VAL A 30 -11.96 -5.76 0.01
C VAL A 30 -12.60 -5.39 -1.33
N THR A 31 -13.89 -5.68 -1.52
CA THR A 31 -14.63 -5.35 -2.73
C THR A 31 -15.51 -4.13 -2.52
N GLU A 32 -15.87 -3.45 -3.62
CA GLU A 32 -16.76 -2.28 -3.57
C GLU A 32 -16.28 -1.22 -2.56
N ALA A 33 -14.97 -1.00 -2.55
CA ALA A 33 -14.34 -0.14 -1.55
C ALA A 33 -14.65 1.35 -1.76
N GLY A 34 -15.15 1.74 -2.95
CA GLY A 34 -15.55 3.12 -3.27
C GLY A 34 -14.51 3.86 -4.12
N THR A 35 -14.49 5.19 -3.97
CA THR A 35 -13.56 6.07 -4.69
C THR A 35 -12.10 5.71 -4.39
N THR A 36 -11.18 6.19 -5.23
CA THR A 36 -9.72 5.94 -5.08
C THR A 36 -9.23 6.16 -3.65
N PHE A 37 -9.57 7.31 -3.05
CA PHE A 37 -9.13 7.65 -1.70
C PHE A 37 -9.78 6.75 -0.63
N GLN A 38 -11.11 6.63 -0.64
CA GLN A 38 -11.84 5.81 0.34
C GLN A 38 -11.51 4.33 0.20
N GLY A 39 -11.44 3.85 -1.05
CA GLY A 39 -11.12 2.47 -1.36
C GLY A 39 -9.71 2.07 -0.94
N ALA A 40 -8.74 2.96 -1.13
CA ALA A 40 -7.37 2.73 -0.68
C ALA A 40 -7.30 2.63 0.85
N ILE A 41 -7.98 3.52 1.58
CA ILE A 41 -8.00 3.49 3.05
C ILE A 41 -8.69 2.22 3.56
N LYS A 42 -9.89 1.89 3.08
CA LYS A 42 -10.61 0.67 3.47
C LYS A 42 -9.77 -0.59 3.23
N SER A 43 -9.19 -0.67 2.04
CA SER A 43 -8.33 -1.80 1.67
C SER A 43 -7.09 -1.87 2.54
N ALA A 44 -6.42 -0.75 2.80
CA ALA A 44 -5.26 -0.69 3.68
C ALA A 44 -5.59 -1.16 5.10
N CYS A 45 -6.73 -0.76 5.66
CA CYS A 45 -7.17 -1.23 6.98
C CYS A 45 -7.37 -2.75 7.01
N GLY A 46 -8.16 -3.29 6.09
CA GLY A 46 -8.50 -4.72 6.10
C GLY A 46 -7.33 -5.62 5.73
N LEU A 47 -6.65 -5.29 4.65
CA LEU A 47 -5.50 -6.07 4.19
C LEU A 47 -4.29 -5.90 5.12
N GLY A 48 -4.11 -4.71 5.71
CA GLY A 48 -3.04 -4.47 6.67
C GLY A 48 -3.12 -5.38 7.89
N ILE A 49 -4.32 -5.52 8.46
CA ILE A 49 -4.54 -6.43 9.59
C ILE A 49 -4.22 -7.89 9.21
N LEU A 50 -4.72 -8.36 8.07
CA LEU A 50 -4.51 -9.72 7.62
C LEU A 50 -3.05 -10.03 7.31
N LEU A 51 -2.38 -9.13 6.61
CA LEU A 51 -0.98 -9.28 6.23
C LEU A 51 -0.05 -9.26 7.46
N GLU A 52 -0.34 -8.43 8.47
CA GLU A 52 0.41 -8.40 9.74
C GLU A 52 0.24 -9.72 10.50
N GLU A 53 -0.91 -10.37 10.37
CA GLU A 53 -1.18 -11.70 10.94
C GLU A 53 -0.63 -12.85 10.09
N GLY A 54 0.06 -12.57 8.99
CA GLY A 54 0.58 -13.58 8.06
C GLY A 54 -0.50 -14.25 7.21
N ILE A 55 -1.68 -13.65 7.07
CA ILE A 55 -2.80 -14.19 6.31
C ILE A 55 -2.86 -13.51 4.94
N GLY A 56 -2.72 -14.31 3.88
CA GLY A 56 -2.85 -13.86 2.49
C GLY A 56 -1.60 -14.11 1.66
N ASP A 57 -1.75 -14.88 0.59
CA ASP A 57 -0.68 -15.22 -0.35
C ASP A 57 -0.65 -14.28 -1.54
N THR A 58 -1.81 -13.80 -1.94
CA THR A 58 -1.99 -12.78 -2.97
C THR A 58 -3.05 -11.78 -2.54
N LEU A 59 -2.95 -10.55 -3.04
CA LEU A 59 -3.88 -9.48 -2.66
C LEU A 59 -4.42 -8.73 -3.88
N ARG A 60 -5.60 -8.12 -3.71
CA ARG A 60 -6.19 -7.19 -4.66
C ARG A 60 -6.78 -6.00 -3.92
N ILE A 61 -6.50 -4.82 -4.41
CA ILE A 61 -7.21 -3.58 -4.06
C ILE A 61 -8.12 -3.24 -5.23
N SER A 62 -9.39 -2.95 -4.97
CA SER A 62 -10.37 -2.56 -5.98
C SER A 62 -10.73 -1.09 -5.79
N LEU A 63 -10.50 -0.29 -6.81
CA LEU A 63 -10.76 1.15 -6.84
C LEU A 63 -11.64 1.48 -8.04
N THR A 64 -12.46 2.51 -7.92
CA THR A 64 -13.17 3.09 -9.06
C THR A 64 -12.25 4.07 -9.78
N ASP A 65 -11.19 3.54 -10.43
CA ASP A 65 -10.13 4.30 -11.08
C ASP A 65 -9.37 3.41 -12.09
N ASP A 66 -8.34 3.96 -12.76
CA ASP A 66 -7.42 3.22 -13.61
C ASP A 66 -6.78 2.05 -12.82
N PRO A 67 -6.77 0.83 -13.37
CA PRO A 67 -6.17 -0.36 -12.74
C PRO A 67 -4.71 -0.17 -12.31
N VAL A 68 -3.97 0.73 -12.94
CA VAL A 68 -2.60 1.07 -12.52
C VAL A 68 -2.57 1.68 -11.12
N GLN A 69 -3.62 2.39 -10.70
CA GLN A 69 -3.71 2.95 -9.34
C GLN A 69 -3.91 1.84 -8.29
N GLU A 70 -4.63 0.78 -8.63
CA GLU A 70 -4.80 -0.39 -7.76
C GLU A 70 -3.44 -1.06 -7.48
N ILE A 71 -2.63 -1.24 -8.53
CA ILE A 71 -1.28 -1.81 -8.39
C ILE A 71 -0.37 -0.90 -7.56
N ARG A 72 -0.47 0.43 -7.76
CA ARG A 72 0.29 1.40 -6.94
C ARG A 72 -0.10 1.32 -5.47
N ALA A 73 -1.41 1.25 -5.18
CA ALA A 73 -1.91 1.11 -3.82
C ALA A 73 -1.44 -0.20 -3.18
N CYS A 74 -1.44 -1.33 -3.91
CA CYS A 74 -0.92 -2.61 -3.44
C CYS A 74 0.56 -2.50 -3.05
N TRP A 75 1.40 -1.93 -3.91
CA TRP A 75 2.82 -1.76 -3.62
C TRP A 75 3.08 -0.81 -2.46
N THR A 76 2.29 0.27 -2.35
CA THR A 76 2.38 1.21 -1.22
C THR A 76 2.04 0.51 0.09
N LEU A 77 0.99 -0.29 0.12
CA LEU A 77 0.60 -1.07 1.30
C LEU A 77 1.70 -2.07 1.70
N LEU A 78 2.20 -2.87 0.76
CA LEU A 78 3.26 -3.85 1.04
C LEU A 78 4.56 -3.19 1.51
N SER A 79 4.87 -2.01 0.99
CA SER A 79 6.04 -1.22 1.40
C SER A 79 5.86 -0.64 2.81
N ALA A 80 4.66 -0.14 3.12
CA ALA A 80 4.34 0.44 4.44
C ALA A 80 4.37 -0.61 5.56
N LEU A 81 4.10 -1.89 5.24
CA LEU A 81 4.20 -3.03 6.16
C LEU A 81 5.59 -3.71 6.12
N ASP A 82 6.54 -3.15 5.40
CA ASP A 82 7.90 -3.70 5.21
C ASP A 82 7.94 -5.14 4.65
N LEU A 83 6.86 -5.60 4.05
CA LEU A 83 6.75 -6.94 3.48
C LEU A 83 7.45 -7.04 2.12
N ARG A 84 7.32 -6.01 1.27
CA ARG A 84 7.98 -5.94 -0.04
C ARG A 84 8.27 -4.50 -0.44
N ARG A 85 9.49 -4.24 -0.91
CA ARG A 85 9.92 -2.93 -1.43
C ARG A 85 10.16 -3.01 -2.93
N ARG A 86 9.57 -2.08 -3.69
CA ARG A 86 9.79 -1.95 -5.14
C ARG A 86 10.55 -0.69 -5.52
N ALA A 87 10.39 0.36 -4.74
CA ALA A 87 11.00 1.66 -4.96
C ALA A 87 11.44 2.28 -3.63
N PRO A 88 12.33 3.27 -3.64
CA PRO A 88 12.65 4.04 -2.45
C PRO A 88 11.40 4.68 -1.86
N GLU A 89 11.29 4.69 -0.55
CA GLU A 89 10.24 5.40 0.16
C GLU A 89 10.62 6.89 0.28
N LEU A 90 9.72 7.76 -0.15
CA LEU A 90 9.87 9.20 0.02
C LEU A 90 9.25 9.62 1.35
N ILE A 91 10.07 9.78 2.36
CA ILE A 91 9.66 10.35 3.64
C ILE A 91 9.73 11.88 3.51
N SER A 92 8.59 12.53 3.64
CA SER A 92 8.49 14.00 3.52
C SER A 92 7.75 14.57 4.71
N CYS A 93 8.33 15.61 5.32
CA CYS A 93 7.68 16.36 6.37
C CYS A 93 6.39 17.02 5.86
N PRO A 94 5.28 16.99 6.61
CA PRO A 94 4.01 17.59 6.19
C PRO A 94 4.00 19.12 6.18
N THR A 95 5.13 19.76 6.48
CA THR A 95 5.31 21.21 6.69
C THR A 95 4.79 21.70 8.05
N CYS A 96 5.28 22.84 8.48
CA CYS A 96 4.80 23.56 9.68
C CYS A 96 4.87 25.06 9.43
N GLY A 97 4.30 25.87 10.34
CA GLY A 97 4.29 27.32 10.21
C GLY A 97 5.67 28.01 10.13
N ARG A 98 6.75 27.27 10.40
CA ARG A 98 8.14 27.74 10.28
C ARG A 98 8.76 27.40 8.91
N CYS A 99 8.06 26.70 8.04
CA CYS A 99 8.58 26.32 6.72
C CYS A 99 8.59 27.53 5.79
N GLN A 100 9.77 27.90 5.30
CA GLN A 100 9.96 29.04 4.37
C GLN A 100 10.29 28.58 2.95
N VAL A 101 10.14 27.28 2.65
CA VAL A 101 10.43 26.72 1.32
C VAL A 101 9.19 26.01 0.77
N ASP A 102 9.05 25.97 -0.56
CA ASP A 102 8.00 25.24 -1.26
C ASP A 102 8.27 23.72 -1.22
N LEU A 103 8.04 23.09 -0.05
CA LEU A 103 8.21 21.65 0.11
C LEU A 103 7.25 20.84 -0.78
N ILE A 104 6.06 21.35 -1.05
CA ILE A 104 5.06 20.66 -1.89
C ILE A 104 5.57 20.56 -3.32
N GLY A 105 6.04 21.67 -3.90
CA GLY A 105 6.61 21.69 -5.24
C GLY A 105 7.91 20.89 -5.34
N TRP A 106 8.76 20.93 -4.32
CA TRP A 106 9.97 20.11 -4.24
C TRP A 106 9.64 18.62 -4.24
N ARG A 107 8.70 18.19 -3.43
CA ARG A 107 8.23 16.80 -3.37
C ARG A 107 7.67 16.32 -4.72
N ALA A 108 6.90 17.16 -5.40
CA ALA A 108 6.36 16.83 -6.71
C ALA A 108 7.48 16.60 -7.73
N ARG A 109 8.44 17.50 -7.84
CA ARG A 109 9.61 17.38 -8.75
C ARG A 109 10.45 16.13 -8.44
N TRP A 110 10.68 15.86 -7.17
CA TRP A 110 11.46 14.69 -6.75
C TRP A 110 10.75 13.36 -7.10
N ARG A 111 9.45 13.29 -6.89
CA ARG A 111 8.64 12.13 -7.27
C ARG A 111 8.67 11.86 -8.77
N ASP A 112 8.63 12.89 -9.59
CA ASP A 112 8.69 12.75 -11.04
C ASP A 112 10.09 12.32 -11.50
N ALA A 113 11.15 12.88 -10.93
CA ALA A 113 12.53 12.47 -11.19
C ALA A 113 12.81 11.01 -10.78
N SER A 114 12.25 10.55 -9.65
CA SER A 114 12.42 9.16 -9.20
C SER A 114 11.67 8.14 -10.06
N ARG A 115 10.64 8.53 -10.80
CA ARG A 115 9.92 7.68 -11.75
C ARG A 115 10.71 7.41 -13.03
N THR A 116 11.53 8.34 -13.45
CA THR A 116 12.33 8.26 -14.69
C THR A 116 13.68 7.56 -14.48
N SER A 117 14.14 7.43 -13.24
CA SER A 117 15.37 6.77 -12.90
C SER A 117 15.19 5.24 -12.86
N THR A 118 15.41 4.58 -13.98
CA THR A 118 15.51 3.11 -14.09
C THR A 118 16.87 2.57 -13.66
N SER A 119 17.80 3.42 -13.25
CA SER A 119 19.13 3.01 -12.85
C SER A 119 19.18 2.63 -11.37
N ARG A 120 19.59 1.40 -11.08
CA ARG A 120 20.07 0.93 -9.76
C ARG A 120 21.38 1.63 -9.35
N SER A 121 21.57 2.90 -9.67
CA SER A 121 22.84 3.57 -9.42
C SER A 121 22.81 4.40 -8.15
N ARG A 122 23.54 3.90 -7.17
CA ARG A 122 24.21 4.61 -6.09
C ARG A 122 23.47 5.85 -5.54
N TRP A 123 22.74 5.62 -4.48
CA TRP A 123 22.44 6.71 -3.55
C TRP A 123 23.74 7.13 -2.85
N PRO A 124 24.00 8.43 -2.71
CA PRO A 124 25.13 8.89 -1.91
C PRO A 124 25.00 8.38 -0.48
N SER A 125 26.11 8.04 0.16
CA SER A 125 26.19 7.43 1.49
C SER A 125 25.57 8.28 2.64
N TRP A 126 25.22 9.53 2.39
CA TRP A 126 24.51 10.39 3.35
C TRP A 126 22.98 10.19 3.39
N ALA A 127 22.41 9.41 2.50
CA ALA A 127 20.97 9.07 2.49
C ALA A 127 20.60 7.86 3.38
N ALA A 128 21.53 7.37 4.19
CA ALA A 128 21.40 6.22 5.09
C ALA A 128 21.33 6.65 6.57
N TRP A 129 20.41 7.60 6.89
CA TRP A 129 20.04 7.91 8.26
C TRP A 129 18.52 7.91 8.41
#